data_29ebceb20b9dda55bb6f2940fa57065d
#
_entry.id   29ebceb20b9dda55bb6f2940fa57065d
#
_cell.length_a   1.000
_cell.length_b   1.000
_cell.length_c   1.000
_cell.angle_alpha   90.00
_cell.angle_beta   90.00
_cell.angle_gamma   90.00
#
_symmetry.space_group_name_H-M   'P 1'
#
loop_
_entity.id
_entity.type
_entity.pdbx_description
1 polymer ?
#
loop_
_entity_poly.entity_id
_entity_poly.type
_entity_poly.pdbx_seq_one_letter_code
_entity_poly.pdbx_strand_id
1 'polypeptide(L)'
;MKKVVSAFAVLVLVGVSTLPAFSQEKVDLEMISRIRYEGFRNSKIMDIASGLMDGIGPRLTGSPNVKRANEWTRDQLTAFGLSNAHLESWGPFGRGWSNEYVNVRMTSPDTTTLVAYAKAWTPGTNGAVKAKCIRVKIEEKKDFDKYRGKLAGMVAIFGPDGEVKTPTQAFFNRLTDKDLADIGQYQIPNEKTAFRFQQYLKRLQFQKELNKFLADEKVLAIVDHGYGNFGGGAVFVQSGGTWKTGETTTVPAVTVALEQWDRIARLLDQKKDVELELNVTSTFYDNDPMQYNTIAEIPGGDKKDEVVMVGAHLDSWHSGTGATDNGAGTVVMMEAMRILKVLDIKPRRTVRIGLWTGEEQGLLGSQYYVQQHFGSRPPIDDPDFKGLPTLLRRQAGPVTVKPEQAKLSVYFNVDNGSGKLRGVYLQENEAVAPIFEAWMEPFKDLGMTTLTMRNTGGTDHQSFDAVGIPGFQFIQDPLDYETRTHHSNMDVYDRLQPEDLKQAAVIVASFVYEAAMRDQAFPRKPIEKPLPKEEKPDDQ
;
A
#
# COMPACT_ATOMS: atom_id res chain seq x y z
N MET A 1 97.18 -10.14 -5.82
CA MET A 1 96.01 -9.30 -6.11
C MET A 1 94.79 -10.23 -6.24
N LYS A 2 93.99 -10.31 -5.18
CA LYS A 2 92.81 -11.19 -5.09
C LYS A 2 91.57 -10.36 -5.36
N LYS A 3 90.79 -10.74 -6.40
CA LYS A 3 89.46 -10.12 -6.63
C LYS A 3 88.41 -10.81 -5.76
N VAL A 4 87.75 -10.05 -4.95
CA VAL A 4 86.55 -10.46 -4.19
C VAL A 4 85.35 -10.19 -5.07
N VAL A 5 84.57 -11.20 -5.35
CA VAL A 5 83.26 -11.09 -6.05
C VAL A 5 82.19 -11.20 -4.95
N SER A 6 81.49 -10.09 -4.72
CA SER A 6 80.32 -10.08 -3.83
C SER A 6 79.06 -10.47 -4.63
N ALA A 7 78.43 -11.55 -4.26
CA ALA A 7 77.13 -11.95 -4.81
C ALA A 7 76.01 -11.28 -3.96
N PHE A 8 75.23 -10.42 -4.61
CA PHE A 8 73.96 -9.87 -4.04
C PHE A 8 72.83 -10.86 -4.31
N ALA A 9 72.31 -11.49 -3.28
CA ALA A 9 71.08 -12.29 -3.38
C ALA A 9 69.88 -11.34 -3.22
N VAL A 10 69.11 -11.15 -4.31
CA VAL A 10 67.83 -10.43 -4.28
C VAL A 10 66.73 -11.40 -3.86
N LEU A 11 66.23 -11.22 -2.62
CA LEU A 11 65.07 -11.95 -2.13
C LEU A 11 63.80 -11.23 -2.65
N VAL A 12 63.12 -11.81 -3.65
CA VAL A 12 61.80 -11.36 -4.12
C VAL A 12 60.75 -11.93 -3.17
N LEU A 13 60.26 -11.11 -2.23
CA LEU A 13 59.08 -11.42 -1.43
C LEU A 13 57.85 -11.28 -2.35
N VAL A 14 57.29 -12.38 -2.84
CA VAL A 14 55.98 -12.42 -3.45
C VAL A 14 54.92 -12.33 -2.32
N GLY A 15 54.48 -11.12 -2.02
CA GLY A 15 53.30 -10.90 -1.17
C GLY A 15 52.05 -11.37 -1.91
N VAL A 16 51.57 -12.56 -1.57
CA VAL A 16 50.24 -13.01 -1.97
C VAL A 16 49.25 -12.18 -1.15
N SER A 17 48.81 -11.04 -1.73
CA SER A 17 47.65 -10.33 -1.25
C SER A 17 46.43 -11.23 -1.48
N THR A 18 45.97 -11.92 -0.45
CA THR A 18 44.64 -12.54 -0.46
C THR A 18 43.59 -11.43 -0.47
N LEU A 19 43.27 -10.95 -1.68
CA LEU A 19 42.04 -10.21 -1.84
C LEU A 19 40.90 -11.14 -1.35
N PRO A 20 40.00 -10.69 -0.48
CA PRO A 20 38.82 -11.47 -0.16
C PRO A 20 38.11 -11.76 -1.50
N ALA A 21 38.11 -13.02 -1.90
CA ALA A 21 37.29 -13.45 -3.03
C ALA A 21 35.86 -13.20 -2.56
N PHE A 22 35.22 -12.12 -3.05
CA PHE A 22 33.78 -11.98 -2.95
C PHE A 22 33.21 -13.21 -3.65
N SER A 23 32.73 -14.17 -2.84
CA SER A 23 32.05 -15.34 -3.38
C SER A 23 30.89 -14.80 -4.19
N GLN A 24 30.90 -15.04 -5.49
CA GLN A 24 29.78 -14.70 -6.35
C GLN A 24 28.53 -15.31 -5.74
N GLU A 25 27.46 -14.53 -5.63
CA GLU A 25 26.16 -14.99 -5.13
C GLU A 25 25.71 -16.20 -5.96
N LYS A 26 25.40 -17.31 -5.30
CA LYS A 26 24.97 -18.54 -5.97
C LYS A 26 23.53 -18.41 -6.41
N VAL A 27 23.23 -18.85 -7.62
CA VAL A 27 21.88 -18.88 -8.19
C VAL A 27 21.58 -20.30 -8.66
N ASP A 28 20.48 -20.88 -8.17
CA ASP A 28 20.03 -22.22 -8.56
C ASP A 28 19.20 -22.16 -9.85
N LEU A 29 19.88 -22.14 -11.01
CA LEU A 29 19.23 -22.06 -12.31
C LEU A 29 18.31 -23.25 -12.61
N GLU A 30 18.57 -24.43 -12.05
CA GLU A 30 17.70 -25.60 -12.22
C GLU A 30 16.36 -25.36 -11.50
N MET A 31 16.39 -24.93 -10.24
CA MET A 31 15.17 -24.64 -9.50
C MET A 31 14.43 -23.44 -10.11
N ILE A 32 15.12 -22.39 -10.52
CA ILE A 32 14.51 -21.26 -11.24
C ILE A 32 13.78 -21.74 -12.51
N SER A 33 14.39 -22.65 -13.27
CA SER A 33 13.72 -23.22 -14.46
C SER A 33 12.43 -23.97 -14.09
N ARG A 34 12.45 -24.73 -13.01
CA ARG A 34 11.26 -25.44 -12.48
C ARG A 34 10.20 -24.47 -12.00
N ILE A 35 10.57 -23.40 -11.29
CA ILE A 35 9.67 -22.34 -10.84
C ILE A 35 9.03 -21.64 -12.05
N ARG A 36 9.83 -21.28 -13.07
CA ARG A 36 9.32 -20.68 -14.31
C ARG A 36 8.32 -21.60 -15.01
N TYR A 37 8.64 -22.90 -15.13
CA TYR A 37 7.74 -23.85 -15.75
C TYR A 37 6.40 -23.94 -15.00
N GLU A 38 6.42 -24.12 -13.67
CA GLU A 38 5.23 -24.23 -12.85
C GLU A 38 4.40 -22.95 -12.91
N GLY A 39 5.04 -21.78 -12.72
CA GLY A 39 4.33 -20.50 -12.64
C GLY A 39 3.75 -20.02 -13.98
N PHE A 40 4.37 -20.35 -15.13
CA PHE A 40 3.82 -19.96 -16.43
C PHE A 40 2.85 -21.00 -17.01
N ARG A 41 3.07 -22.30 -16.76
CA ARG A 41 2.27 -23.37 -17.39
C ARG A 41 1.12 -23.87 -16.54
N ASN A 42 1.29 -23.89 -15.23
CA ASN A 42 0.33 -24.46 -14.29
C ASN A 42 -0.23 -23.44 -13.29
N SER A 43 -0.06 -22.15 -13.60
CA SER A 43 -0.50 -21.06 -12.71
C SER A 43 -1.97 -21.15 -12.32
N LYS A 44 -2.25 -20.86 -11.06
CA LYS A 44 -3.60 -20.72 -10.50
C LYS A 44 -3.93 -19.27 -10.13
N ILE A 45 -3.06 -18.33 -10.53
CA ILE A 45 -3.15 -16.95 -10.06
C ILE A 45 -4.48 -16.29 -10.40
N MET A 46 -5.03 -16.54 -11.60
CA MET A 46 -6.31 -15.96 -12.00
C MET A 46 -7.51 -16.65 -11.31
N ASP A 47 -7.41 -17.96 -11.00
CA ASP A 47 -8.43 -18.66 -10.21
C ASP A 47 -8.47 -18.09 -8.77
N ILE A 48 -7.28 -17.86 -8.16
CA ILE A 48 -7.14 -17.23 -6.85
C ILE A 48 -7.69 -15.79 -6.90
N ALA A 49 -7.36 -15.04 -7.94
CA ALA A 49 -7.83 -13.67 -8.14
C ALA A 49 -9.36 -13.58 -8.22
N SER A 50 -10.00 -14.42 -9.04
CA SER A 50 -11.48 -14.47 -9.14
C SER A 50 -12.11 -14.85 -7.80
N GLY A 51 -11.54 -15.80 -7.07
CA GLY A 51 -12.03 -16.19 -5.73
C GLY A 51 -12.01 -15.01 -4.74
N LEU A 52 -10.97 -14.17 -4.78
CA LEU A 52 -10.81 -13.04 -3.88
C LEU A 52 -11.63 -11.82 -4.34
N MET A 53 -11.50 -11.41 -5.61
CA MET A 53 -12.10 -10.17 -6.10
C MET A 53 -13.58 -10.31 -6.43
N ASP A 54 -13.97 -11.39 -7.13
CA ASP A 54 -15.36 -11.62 -7.51
C ASP A 54 -16.14 -12.38 -6.44
N GLY A 55 -15.49 -13.36 -5.80
CA GLY A 55 -16.13 -14.21 -4.78
C GLY A 55 -16.35 -13.51 -3.44
N ILE A 56 -15.44 -12.61 -3.02
CA ILE A 56 -15.54 -11.86 -1.77
C ILE A 56 -15.86 -10.40 -2.04
N GLY A 57 -15.18 -9.76 -3.00
CA GLY A 57 -15.40 -8.36 -3.37
C GLY A 57 -14.59 -7.36 -2.52
N PRO A 58 -15.12 -6.15 -2.30
CA PRO A 58 -14.46 -5.09 -1.54
C PRO A 58 -14.11 -5.54 -0.12
N ARG A 59 -12.92 -5.19 0.36
CA ARG A 59 -12.35 -5.71 1.62
C ARG A 59 -11.94 -4.59 2.57
N LEU A 60 -12.80 -3.57 2.71
CA LEU A 60 -12.50 -2.44 3.61
C LEU A 60 -12.23 -2.95 5.04
N THR A 61 -11.15 -2.47 5.64
CA THR A 61 -10.78 -2.83 7.01
C THR A 61 -11.93 -2.58 7.99
N GLY A 62 -12.21 -3.55 8.85
CA GLY A 62 -13.34 -3.53 9.77
C GLY A 62 -14.67 -3.96 9.15
N SER A 63 -14.75 -4.19 7.84
CA SER A 63 -15.96 -4.72 7.23
C SER A 63 -16.09 -6.25 7.41
N PRO A 64 -17.31 -6.81 7.33
CA PRO A 64 -17.49 -8.25 7.31
C PRO A 64 -16.72 -8.94 6.17
N ASN A 65 -16.53 -8.26 5.03
CA ASN A 65 -15.85 -8.83 3.87
C ASN A 65 -14.35 -9.01 4.09
N VAL A 66 -13.66 -8.09 4.77
CA VAL A 66 -12.23 -8.28 5.06
C VAL A 66 -12.02 -9.50 5.98
N LYS A 67 -12.92 -9.74 6.94
CA LYS A 67 -12.88 -10.95 7.78
C LYS A 67 -13.09 -12.23 6.96
N ARG A 68 -14.06 -12.23 6.04
CA ARG A 68 -14.25 -13.33 5.08
C ARG A 68 -13.00 -13.56 4.22
N ALA A 69 -12.34 -12.50 3.79
CA ALA A 69 -11.09 -12.58 3.02
C ALA A 69 -9.96 -13.21 3.84
N ASN A 70 -9.80 -12.83 5.11
CA ASN A 70 -8.85 -13.46 6.01
C ASN A 70 -9.12 -14.97 6.19
N GLU A 71 -10.37 -15.36 6.43
CA GLU A 71 -10.76 -16.75 6.56
C GLU A 71 -10.50 -17.53 5.27
N TRP A 72 -10.90 -16.96 4.13
CA TRP A 72 -10.72 -17.58 2.83
C TRP A 72 -9.23 -17.74 2.47
N THR A 73 -8.39 -16.72 2.68
CA THR A 73 -6.95 -16.80 2.40
C THR A 73 -6.25 -17.81 3.29
N ARG A 74 -6.59 -17.88 4.59
CA ARG A 74 -6.12 -18.95 5.49
C ARG A 74 -6.46 -20.34 4.95
N ASP A 75 -7.69 -20.54 4.53
CA ASP A 75 -8.18 -21.84 4.05
C ASP A 75 -7.54 -22.21 2.72
N GLN A 76 -7.33 -21.24 1.80
CA GLN A 76 -6.60 -21.46 0.56
C GLN A 76 -5.13 -21.82 0.81
N LEU A 77 -4.43 -21.12 1.70
CA LEU A 77 -3.05 -21.43 2.06
C LEU A 77 -2.94 -22.82 2.71
N THR A 78 -3.93 -23.20 3.52
CA THR A 78 -4.04 -24.56 4.06
C THR A 78 -4.24 -25.58 2.94
N ALA A 79 -5.12 -25.31 1.98
CA ALA A 79 -5.38 -26.20 0.83
C ALA A 79 -4.15 -26.36 -0.08
N PHE A 80 -3.30 -25.33 -0.19
CA PHE A 80 -1.99 -25.42 -0.87
C PHE A 80 -0.99 -26.29 -0.08
N GLY A 81 -1.31 -26.69 1.15
CA GLY A 81 -0.47 -27.52 2.01
C GLY A 81 0.56 -26.74 2.83
N LEU A 82 0.36 -25.44 3.03
CA LEU A 82 1.19 -24.67 3.95
C LEU A 82 0.89 -25.06 5.39
N SER A 83 1.89 -24.95 6.23
CA SER A 83 1.78 -25.22 7.67
C SER A 83 1.42 -23.96 8.43
N ASN A 84 0.90 -24.13 9.66
CA ASN A 84 0.63 -23.04 10.59
C ASN A 84 -0.23 -21.90 9.99
N ALA A 85 -1.18 -22.24 9.11
CA ALA A 85 -2.09 -21.25 8.56
C ALA A 85 -3.10 -20.81 9.64
N HIS A 86 -3.06 -19.53 10.01
CA HIS A 86 -3.91 -18.99 11.08
C HIS A 86 -4.18 -17.49 10.86
N LEU A 87 -5.14 -16.99 11.61
CA LEU A 87 -5.42 -15.56 11.71
C LEU A 87 -4.76 -15.01 12.97
N GLU A 88 -3.90 -14.02 12.81
CA GLU A 88 -3.28 -13.32 13.93
C GLU A 88 -4.00 -12.01 14.17
N SER A 89 -4.58 -11.87 15.37
CA SER A 89 -5.37 -10.69 15.72
C SER A 89 -4.50 -9.47 16.02
N TRP A 90 -4.99 -8.31 15.62
CA TRP A 90 -4.42 -7.02 15.95
C TRP A 90 -5.51 -5.98 16.26
N GLY A 91 -5.15 -4.89 16.91
CA GLY A 91 -6.09 -3.81 17.25
C GLY A 91 -5.97 -3.36 18.70
N PRO A 92 -6.96 -2.61 19.23
CA PRO A 92 -8.25 -2.35 18.58
C PRO A 92 -8.12 -1.40 17.37
N PHE A 93 -8.82 -1.72 16.27
CA PHE A 93 -8.95 -0.83 15.12
C PHE A 93 -9.95 0.28 15.41
N GLY A 94 -11.15 -0.11 15.76
CA GLY A 94 -12.27 0.78 16.04
C GLY A 94 -13.56 0.25 15.44
N ARG A 95 -14.30 1.14 14.77
CA ARG A 95 -15.59 0.81 14.19
C ARG A 95 -15.45 0.23 12.79
N GLY A 96 -16.05 -0.92 12.57
CA GLY A 96 -16.24 -1.45 11.23
C GLY A 96 -17.35 -0.70 10.48
N TRP A 97 -17.36 -0.83 9.14
CA TRP A 97 -18.37 -0.20 8.30
C TRP A 97 -18.55 -0.96 6.98
N SER A 98 -19.79 -0.94 6.47
CA SER A 98 -20.13 -1.37 5.12
C SER A 98 -21.17 -0.45 4.51
N ASN A 99 -21.26 -0.47 3.18
CA ASN A 99 -22.31 0.22 2.43
C ASN A 99 -23.09 -0.82 1.61
N GLU A 100 -24.39 -0.89 1.85
CA GLU A 100 -25.29 -1.86 1.23
C GLU A 100 -26.01 -1.28 0.02
N TYR A 101 -26.22 0.05 0.00
CA TYR A 101 -26.96 0.68 -1.07
C TYR A 101 -26.58 2.15 -1.24
N VAL A 102 -26.41 2.58 -2.49
CA VAL A 102 -26.26 4.00 -2.88
C VAL A 102 -27.06 4.25 -4.14
N ASN A 103 -27.94 5.25 -4.08
CA ASN A 103 -28.59 5.82 -5.27
C ASN A 103 -28.61 7.34 -5.13
N VAL A 104 -28.09 8.04 -6.10
CA VAL A 104 -28.10 9.50 -6.16
C VAL A 104 -28.60 9.93 -7.53
N ARG A 105 -29.59 10.83 -7.53
CA ARG A 105 -30.11 11.41 -8.78
C ARG A 105 -30.39 12.89 -8.63
N MET A 106 -30.08 13.64 -9.63
CA MET A 106 -30.59 15.00 -9.77
C MET A 106 -32.07 14.93 -10.17
N THR A 107 -32.92 15.73 -9.50
CA THR A 107 -34.36 15.78 -9.77
C THR A 107 -34.80 17.14 -10.29
N SER A 108 -33.97 18.16 -10.19
CA SER A 108 -34.17 19.50 -10.78
C SER A 108 -32.79 20.02 -11.23
N PRO A 109 -32.70 20.72 -12.38
CA PRO A 109 -33.76 21.10 -13.34
C PRO A 109 -34.27 19.97 -14.22
N ASP A 110 -33.60 18.84 -14.27
CA ASP A 110 -34.02 17.63 -15.00
C ASP A 110 -33.61 16.36 -14.23
N THR A 111 -34.22 15.23 -14.56
CA THR A 111 -33.90 13.97 -13.87
C THR A 111 -32.69 13.30 -14.51
N THR A 112 -31.62 13.10 -13.72
CA THR A 112 -30.40 12.43 -14.15
C THR A 112 -29.87 11.54 -13.02
N THR A 113 -29.63 10.25 -13.28
CA THR A 113 -28.94 9.35 -12.36
C THR A 113 -27.45 9.67 -12.35
N LEU A 114 -26.85 9.72 -11.16
CA LEU A 114 -25.44 10.02 -10.97
C LEU A 114 -24.68 8.74 -10.65
N VAL A 115 -23.48 8.60 -11.19
CA VAL A 115 -22.51 7.58 -10.76
C VAL A 115 -21.97 8.03 -9.43
N ALA A 116 -22.31 7.32 -8.37
CA ALA A 116 -22.05 7.74 -6.98
C ALA A 116 -21.67 6.58 -6.09
N TYR A 117 -20.81 6.84 -5.12
CA TYR A 117 -20.40 5.90 -4.06
C TYR A 117 -20.42 6.60 -2.70
N ALA A 118 -20.87 5.89 -1.65
CA ALA A 118 -20.79 6.41 -0.30
C ALA A 118 -19.33 6.52 0.15
N LYS A 119 -19.00 7.55 0.91
CA LYS A 119 -17.67 7.66 1.54
C LYS A 119 -17.62 6.77 2.79
N ALA A 120 -16.50 6.07 2.98
CA ALA A 120 -16.38 5.15 4.11
C ALA A 120 -16.57 5.84 5.46
N TRP A 121 -17.13 5.11 6.41
CA TRP A 121 -17.45 5.56 7.78
C TRP A 121 -18.36 6.77 7.85
N THR A 122 -19.25 6.92 6.87
CA THR A 122 -20.34 7.91 6.93
C THR A 122 -21.69 7.21 7.17
N PRO A 123 -22.63 7.87 7.88
CA PRO A 123 -23.96 7.30 8.09
C PRO A 123 -24.78 7.25 6.80
N GLY A 124 -25.80 6.41 6.77
CA GLY A 124 -26.83 6.43 5.74
C GLY A 124 -27.82 7.59 5.88
N THR A 125 -28.74 7.70 4.91
CA THR A 125 -29.79 8.77 4.87
C THR A 125 -31.09 8.38 5.56
N ASN A 126 -31.20 7.18 6.14
CA ASN A 126 -32.46 6.65 6.72
C ASN A 126 -33.63 6.65 5.72
N GLY A 127 -33.42 6.14 4.53
CA GLY A 127 -34.33 6.16 3.41
C GLY A 127 -33.99 7.24 2.39
N ALA A 128 -34.83 7.39 1.36
CA ALA A 128 -34.63 8.40 0.35
C ALA A 128 -34.91 9.81 0.91
N VAL A 129 -33.97 10.73 0.74
CA VAL A 129 -34.08 12.13 1.10
C VAL A 129 -33.92 13.01 -0.12
N LYS A 130 -34.72 14.07 -0.24
CA LYS A 130 -34.68 15.02 -1.34
C LYS A 130 -34.50 16.43 -0.80
N ALA A 131 -33.51 17.16 -1.33
CA ALA A 131 -33.27 18.53 -0.89
C ALA A 131 -32.61 19.39 -1.97
N LYS A 132 -32.70 20.70 -1.78
CA LYS A 132 -31.97 21.69 -2.58
C LYS A 132 -30.48 21.61 -2.30
N CYS A 133 -29.70 21.88 -3.35
CA CYS A 133 -28.25 21.93 -3.29
C CYS A 133 -27.75 23.34 -3.00
N ILE A 134 -26.63 23.41 -2.29
CA ILE A 134 -25.88 24.64 -2.07
C ILE A 134 -24.41 24.41 -2.39
N ARG A 135 -23.80 25.34 -3.14
CA ARG A 135 -22.36 25.30 -3.43
C ARG A 135 -21.58 25.73 -2.18
N VAL A 136 -20.65 24.88 -1.74
CA VAL A 136 -19.81 25.13 -0.56
C VAL A 136 -18.34 25.15 -0.96
N LYS A 137 -17.70 26.32 -0.82
CA LYS A 137 -16.27 26.54 -1.05
C LYS A 137 -15.64 26.96 0.29
N ILE A 138 -15.10 25.99 1.03
CA ILE A 138 -14.43 26.16 2.32
C ILE A 138 -13.02 25.60 2.21
N GLU A 139 -12.02 26.46 2.29
CA GLU A 139 -10.60 26.10 2.21
C GLU A 139 -9.91 26.28 3.56
N GLU A 140 -10.42 27.19 4.39
CA GLU A 140 -9.88 27.50 5.70
C GLU A 140 -10.97 27.87 6.71
N LYS A 141 -10.64 27.89 7.99
CA LYS A 141 -11.60 28.08 9.10
C LYS A 141 -12.40 29.37 9.02
N LYS A 142 -11.81 30.47 8.52
CA LYS A 142 -12.51 31.75 8.34
C LYS A 142 -13.68 31.66 7.34
N ASP A 143 -13.65 30.68 6.43
CA ASP A 143 -14.72 30.50 5.46
C ASP A 143 -16.00 29.96 6.07
N PHE A 144 -15.94 29.36 7.28
CA PHE A 144 -17.13 28.88 7.99
C PHE A 144 -18.17 29.99 8.18
N ASP A 145 -17.75 31.21 8.45
CA ASP A 145 -18.65 32.34 8.70
C ASP A 145 -19.52 32.71 7.49
N LYS A 146 -19.07 32.36 6.27
CA LYS A 146 -19.86 32.58 5.04
C LYS A 146 -21.10 31.69 4.98
N TYR A 147 -21.07 30.55 5.69
CA TYR A 147 -22.07 29.50 5.60
C TYR A 147 -22.87 29.27 6.87
N ARG A 148 -22.52 29.89 8.01
CA ARG A 148 -23.26 29.76 9.28
C ARG A 148 -24.73 30.06 9.09
N GLY A 149 -25.59 29.13 9.57
CA GLY A 149 -27.04 29.22 9.51
C GLY A 149 -27.67 29.08 8.12
N LYS A 150 -26.89 28.68 7.11
CA LYS A 150 -27.35 28.57 5.72
C LYS A 150 -27.42 27.13 5.19
N LEU A 151 -26.89 26.15 5.92
CA LEU A 151 -26.68 24.79 5.42
C LEU A 151 -27.71 23.78 5.91
N ALA A 152 -28.55 24.14 6.90
CA ALA A 152 -29.50 23.23 7.51
C ALA A 152 -30.47 22.63 6.49
N GLY A 153 -30.52 21.30 6.41
CA GLY A 153 -31.38 20.55 5.50
C GLY A 153 -31.00 20.63 4.01
N MET A 154 -29.84 21.21 3.69
CA MET A 154 -29.35 21.33 2.31
C MET A 154 -28.39 20.19 1.97
N VAL A 155 -28.29 19.86 0.69
CA VAL A 155 -27.19 19.04 0.16
C VAL A 155 -26.02 19.96 -0.19
N ALA A 156 -24.90 19.78 0.50
CA ALA A 156 -23.69 20.57 0.27
C ALA A 156 -22.87 19.98 -0.91
N ILE A 157 -22.78 20.73 -2.01
CA ILE A 157 -21.92 20.43 -3.16
C ILE A 157 -20.54 20.99 -2.82
N PHE A 158 -19.65 20.08 -2.38
CA PHE A 158 -18.39 20.42 -1.75
C PHE A 158 -17.19 20.11 -2.66
N GLY A 159 -16.17 20.95 -2.62
CA GLY A 159 -14.90 20.78 -3.33
C GLY A 159 -14.56 21.97 -4.25
N PRO A 160 -13.31 22.05 -4.74
CA PRO A 160 -12.89 23.02 -5.74
C PRO A 160 -13.64 22.78 -7.07
N ASP A 161 -13.55 23.75 -7.97
CA ASP A 161 -14.01 23.53 -9.34
C ASP A 161 -13.15 22.43 -9.98
N GLY A 162 -13.81 21.44 -10.59
CA GLY A 162 -13.14 20.34 -11.25
C GLY A 162 -12.79 20.72 -12.70
N GLU A 163 -11.78 20.07 -13.21
CA GLU A 163 -11.45 20.11 -14.64
C GLU A 163 -11.09 18.70 -15.09
N VAL A 164 -11.92 18.16 -15.98
CA VAL A 164 -11.58 16.88 -16.62
C VAL A 164 -10.37 17.11 -17.53
N LYS A 165 -9.23 16.54 -17.17
CA LYS A 165 -8.02 16.62 -17.99
C LYS A 165 -8.22 15.90 -19.30
N THR A 166 -7.95 16.61 -20.41
CA THR A 166 -7.83 15.96 -21.71
C THR A 166 -6.63 15.02 -21.71
N PRO A 167 -6.82 13.73 -21.98
CA PRO A 167 -5.71 12.78 -21.97
C PRO A 167 -4.79 13.05 -23.17
N THR A 168 -3.61 13.59 -22.90
CA THR A 168 -2.54 13.77 -23.90
C THR A 168 -1.61 12.58 -23.97
N GLN A 169 -1.70 11.65 -23.01
CA GLN A 169 -0.97 10.40 -22.94
C GLN A 169 -1.97 9.27 -22.66
N ALA A 170 -1.59 8.04 -23.02
CA ALA A 170 -2.40 6.86 -22.70
C ALA A 170 -2.56 6.72 -21.19
N PHE A 171 -3.74 6.32 -20.73
CA PHE A 171 -3.95 6.01 -19.32
C PHE A 171 -3.21 4.74 -18.89
N PHE A 172 -3.09 3.80 -19.80
CA PHE A 172 -2.39 2.53 -19.60
C PHE A 172 -0.95 2.66 -20.13
N ASN A 173 0.03 2.61 -19.24
CA ASN A 173 1.43 2.84 -19.57
C ASN A 173 2.33 1.75 -18.97
N ARG A 174 3.42 1.45 -19.69
CA ARG A 174 4.53 0.65 -19.18
C ARG A 174 5.78 1.52 -19.07
N LEU A 175 6.65 1.17 -18.14
CA LEU A 175 7.94 1.85 -17.99
C LEU A 175 8.80 1.58 -19.23
N THR A 176 9.24 2.67 -19.86
CA THR A 176 10.22 2.62 -20.95
C THR A 176 11.64 2.42 -20.39
N ASP A 177 12.60 2.08 -21.24
CA ASP A 177 14.01 1.99 -20.83
C ASP A 177 14.52 3.32 -20.25
N LYS A 178 14.01 4.45 -20.76
CA LYS A 178 14.33 5.77 -20.21
C LYS A 178 13.77 5.95 -18.80
N ASP A 179 12.51 5.56 -18.57
CA ASP A 179 11.90 5.66 -17.25
C ASP A 179 12.64 4.79 -16.24
N LEU A 180 13.03 3.57 -16.64
CA LEU A 180 13.81 2.65 -15.82
C LEU A 180 15.21 3.21 -15.51
N ALA A 181 15.86 3.84 -16.49
CA ALA A 181 17.16 4.50 -16.28
C ALA A 181 17.01 5.69 -15.31
N ASP A 182 15.96 6.48 -15.44
CA ASP A 182 15.66 7.60 -14.53
C ASP A 182 15.35 7.10 -13.10
N ILE A 183 14.62 5.98 -12.95
CA ILE A 183 14.37 5.33 -11.65
C ILE A 183 15.69 4.82 -11.05
N GLY A 184 16.58 4.25 -11.85
CA GLY A 184 17.87 3.76 -11.40
C GLY A 184 18.79 4.84 -10.80
N GLN A 185 18.57 6.12 -11.12
CA GLN A 185 19.35 7.22 -10.57
C GLN A 185 18.91 7.57 -9.15
N TYR A 186 19.84 7.68 -8.21
CA TYR A 186 19.54 8.17 -6.86
C TYR A 186 19.11 9.63 -6.89
N GLN A 187 18.06 9.95 -6.17
CA GLN A 187 17.58 11.33 -5.99
C GLN A 187 17.87 11.79 -4.57
N ILE A 188 18.69 12.82 -4.47
CA ILE A 188 18.95 13.48 -3.17
C ILE A 188 17.64 14.08 -2.68
N PRO A 189 17.17 13.74 -1.45
CA PRO A 189 15.98 14.34 -0.86
C PRO A 189 16.07 15.87 -0.84
N ASN A 190 14.98 16.55 -1.13
CA ASN A 190 14.93 18.00 -1.18
C ASN A 190 13.80 18.58 -0.33
N GLU A 191 13.88 19.87 0.00
CA GLU A 191 12.92 20.59 0.86
C GLU A 191 11.46 20.55 0.35
N LYS A 192 11.24 20.38 -0.97
CA LYS A 192 9.89 20.32 -1.54
C LYS A 192 9.10 19.10 -1.06
N THR A 193 9.78 17.99 -0.76
CA THR A 193 9.15 16.77 -0.24
C THR A 193 8.66 16.99 1.19
N ALA A 194 9.48 17.63 2.04
CA ALA A 194 9.09 17.96 3.42
C ALA A 194 7.91 18.94 3.46
N PHE A 195 7.91 19.95 2.58
CA PHE A 195 6.83 20.94 2.48
C PHE A 195 5.48 20.29 2.09
N ARG A 196 5.48 19.39 1.11
CA ARG A 196 4.24 18.66 0.70
C ARG A 196 3.67 17.83 1.84
N PHE A 197 4.52 17.19 2.62
CA PHE A 197 4.09 16.40 3.76
C PHE A 197 3.43 17.26 4.85
N GLN A 198 4.02 18.39 5.19
CA GLN A 198 3.41 19.33 6.16
C GLN A 198 2.06 19.88 5.68
N GLN A 199 1.93 20.19 4.39
CA GLN A 199 0.64 20.59 3.79
C GLN A 199 -0.42 19.50 3.93
N TYR A 200 -0.05 18.25 3.69
CA TYR A 200 -0.94 17.10 3.87
C TYR A 200 -1.42 16.97 5.32
N LEU A 201 -0.53 17.11 6.31
CA LEU A 201 -0.88 17.06 7.72
C LEU A 201 -1.85 18.16 8.13
N LYS A 202 -1.64 19.40 7.69
CA LYS A 202 -2.55 20.52 7.94
C LYS A 202 -3.94 20.24 7.36
N ARG A 203 -3.99 19.64 6.17
CA ARG A 203 -5.26 19.26 5.53
C ARG A 203 -6.02 18.22 6.34
N LEU A 204 -5.34 17.20 6.89
CA LEU A 204 -5.98 16.19 7.74
C LEU A 204 -6.56 16.78 9.03
N GLN A 205 -5.86 17.72 9.67
CA GLN A 205 -6.35 18.41 10.86
C GLN A 205 -7.58 19.26 10.52
N PHE A 206 -7.51 20.03 9.45
CA PHE A 206 -8.62 20.87 9.00
C PHE A 206 -9.87 20.06 8.65
N GLN A 207 -9.71 18.85 8.09
CA GLN A 207 -10.83 17.97 7.74
C GLN A 207 -11.69 17.61 8.96
N LYS A 208 -11.09 17.43 10.14
CA LYS A 208 -11.84 17.16 11.38
C LYS A 208 -12.71 18.35 11.80
N GLU A 209 -12.15 19.56 11.73
CA GLU A 209 -12.91 20.79 12.05
C GLU A 209 -14.03 21.03 11.05
N LEU A 210 -13.78 20.76 9.78
CA LEU A 210 -14.78 20.87 8.72
C LEU A 210 -15.93 19.88 8.91
N ASN A 211 -15.64 18.62 9.18
CA ASN A 211 -16.66 17.60 9.41
C ASN A 211 -17.56 17.98 10.61
N LYS A 212 -16.93 18.48 11.69
CA LYS A 212 -17.68 18.96 12.84
C LYS A 212 -18.56 20.16 12.47
N PHE A 213 -18.05 21.15 11.77
CA PHE A 213 -18.81 22.33 11.33
C PHE A 213 -20.03 21.93 10.49
N LEU A 214 -19.86 21.05 9.51
CA LEU A 214 -20.96 20.60 8.63
C LEU A 214 -22.03 19.83 9.41
N ALA A 215 -21.63 19.03 10.40
CA ALA A 215 -22.57 18.34 11.30
C ALA A 215 -23.32 19.32 12.20
N ASP A 216 -22.63 20.30 12.81
CA ASP A 216 -23.23 21.34 13.67
C ASP A 216 -24.23 22.20 12.88
N GLU A 217 -23.94 22.51 11.62
CA GLU A 217 -24.85 23.24 10.70
C GLU A 217 -26.02 22.38 10.19
N LYS A 218 -26.10 21.10 10.57
CA LYS A 218 -27.17 20.16 10.18
C LYS A 218 -27.31 20.02 8.66
N VAL A 219 -26.18 19.93 7.96
CA VAL A 219 -26.13 19.58 6.55
C VAL A 219 -26.80 18.22 6.35
N LEU A 220 -27.68 18.09 5.35
CA LEU A 220 -28.38 16.83 5.09
C LEU A 220 -27.45 15.77 4.53
N ALA A 221 -26.62 16.14 3.55
CA ALA A 221 -25.61 15.29 2.95
C ALA A 221 -24.51 16.13 2.28
N ILE A 222 -23.34 15.52 2.12
CA ILE A 222 -22.20 16.07 1.35
C ILE A 222 -22.10 15.31 0.03
N VAL A 223 -21.88 16.04 -1.05
CA VAL A 223 -21.57 15.50 -2.38
C VAL A 223 -20.28 16.12 -2.87
N ASP A 224 -19.23 15.32 -3.04
CA ASP A 224 -17.96 15.75 -3.63
C ASP A 224 -17.62 14.96 -4.91
N HIS A 225 -16.50 15.26 -5.57
CA HIS A 225 -16.00 14.55 -6.75
C HIS A 225 -14.72 13.74 -6.48
N GLY A 226 -14.32 13.62 -5.21
CA GLY A 226 -13.06 12.96 -4.86
C GLY A 226 -11.83 13.77 -5.31
N TYR A 227 -10.73 13.08 -5.57
CA TYR A 227 -9.45 13.72 -5.91
C TYR A 227 -8.98 13.46 -7.37
N GLY A 228 -9.57 12.49 -8.05
CA GLY A 228 -9.23 12.17 -9.44
C GLY A 228 -9.85 13.15 -10.44
N ASN A 229 -9.14 13.44 -11.52
CA ASN A 229 -9.60 14.35 -12.55
C ASN A 229 -9.48 13.77 -13.97
N PHE A 230 -9.48 12.45 -14.08
CA PHE A 230 -9.35 11.75 -15.36
C PHE A 230 -10.68 11.54 -16.10
N GLY A 231 -11.82 11.77 -15.44
CA GLY A 231 -13.15 11.62 -16.04
C GLY A 231 -13.50 10.19 -16.45
N GLY A 232 -14.47 10.06 -17.36
CA GLY A 232 -14.91 8.78 -17.90
C GLY A 232 -15.62 7.89 -16.88
N GLY A 233 -16.26 8.49 -15.86
CA GLY A 233 -16.99 7.75 -14.83
C GLY A 233 -16.10 7.10 -13.75
N ALA A 234 -14.80 7.38 -13.74
CA ALA A 234 -13.93 6.98 -12.63
C ALA A 234 -14.26 7.81 -11.39
N VAL A 235 -14.55 7.14 -10.27
CA VAL A 235 -14.92 7.78 -9.01
C VAL A 235 -13.93 7.31 -7.94
N PHE A 236 -13.08 8.22 -7.47
CA PHE A 236 -12.05 7.97 -6.47
C PHE A 236 -12.62 8.21 -5.08
N VAL A 237 -12.81 7.15 -4.30
CA VAL A 237 -13.55 7.19 -3.05
C VAL A 237 -12.73 6.65 -1.89
N GLN A 238 -12.65 7.45 -0.85
CA GLN A 238 -11.98 7.09 0.40
C GLN A 238 -12.88 7.40 1.61
N SER A 239 -12.26 7.60 2.77
CA SER A 239 -12.95 7.97 4.00
C SER A 239 -13.64 9.34 3.90
N GLY A 240 -14.86 9.43 4.42
CA GLY A 240 -15.58 10.68 4.68
C GLY A 240 -15.83 10.87 6.18
N GLY A 241 -15.81 9.77 6.93
CA GLY A 241 -15.98 9.75 8.38
C GLY A 241 -14.76 9.23 9.12
N THR A 242 -14.97 8.74 10.34
CA THR A 242 -13.91 8.18 11.18
C THR A 242 -14.28 6.80 11.67
N TRP A 243 -13.28 5.90 11.67
CA TRP A 243 -13.38 4.58 12.30
C TRP A 243 -13.02 4.60 13.79
N LYS A 244 -12.50 5.72 14.30
CA LYS A 244 -12.06 5.81 15.69
C LYS A 244 -13.25 5.85 16.64
N THR A 245 -13.24 4.95 17.61
CA THR A 245 -14.27 4.90 18.66
C THR A 245 -14.27 6.20 19.46
N GLY A 246 -15.46 6.76 19.68
CA GLY A 246 -15.65 7.98 20.46
C GLY A 246 -15.44 9.29 19.69
N GLU A 247 -15.03 9.25 18.42
CA GLU A 247 -15.03 10.43 17.56
C GLU A 247 -16.42 10.66 16.93
N THR A 248 -16.75 11.93 16.69
CA THR A 248 -18.06 12.31 16.11
C THR A 248 -18.15 11.82 14.67
N THR A 249 -19.22 11.09 14.35
CA THR A 249 -19.57 10.77 12.97
C THR A 249 -19.98 12.04 12.22
N THR A 250 -19.60 12.12 10.97
CA THR A 250 -20.05 13.18 10.05
C THR A 250 -21.49 12.95 9.59
N VAL A 251 -21.97 13.75 8.64
CA VAL A 251 -23.23 13.56 7.93
C VAL A 251 -23.05 12.55 6.78
N PRO A 252 -24.16 12.02 6.18
CA PRO A 252 -24.07 11.23 4.96
C PRO A 252 -23.22 11.91 3.90
N ALA A 253 -22.28 11.17 3.28
CA ALA A 253 -21.39 11.73 2.28
C ALA A 253 -21.20 10.76 1.12
N VAL A 254 -21.25 11.29 -0.11
CA VAL A 254 -21.06 10.55 -1.34
C VAL A 254 -20.08 11.28 -2.25
N THR A 255 -19.31 10.49 -3.00
CA THR A 255 -18.50 11.00 -4.12
C THR A 255 -19.19 10.63 -5.42
N VAL A 256 -19.30 11.59 -6.34
CA VAL A 256 -19.92 11.39 -7.66
C VAL A 256 -18.89 11.60 -8.78
N ALA A 257 -19.17 11.07 -9.97
CA ALA A 257 -18.32 11.28 -11.12
C ALA A 257 -18.10 12.77 -11.38
N LEU A 258 -16.84 13.15 -11.66
CA LEU A 258 -16.40 14.54 -11.79
C LEU A 258 -17.23 15.33 -12.80
N GLU A 259 -17.53 14.77 -13.97
CA GLU A 259 -18.30 15.43 -15.01
C GLU A 259 -19.73 15.79 -14.55
N GLN A 260 -20.31 14.91 -13.72
CA GLN A 260 -21.66 15.10 -13.19
C GLN A 260 -21.65 16.13 -12.05
N TRP A 261 -20.63 16.10 -11.21
CA TRP A 261 -20.42 17.09 -10.18
C TRP A 261 -20.19 18.49 -10.78
N ASP A 262 -19.33 18.61 -11.80
CA ASP A 262 -19.08 19.86 -12.52
C ASP A 262 -20.35 20.43 -13.15
N ARG A 263 -21.22 19.57 -13.69
CA ARG A 263 -22.53 20.00 -14.19
C ARG A 263 -23.37 20.63 -13.08
N ILE A 264 -23.46 19.98 -11.92
CA ILE A 264 -24.20 20.51 -10.77
C ILE A 264 -23.60 21.84 -10.31
N ALA A 265 -22.28 21.91 -10.18
CA ALA A 265 -21.57 23.13 -9.78
C ALA A 265 -21.85 24.30 -10.72
N ARG A 266 -21.76 24.08 -12.05
CA ARG A 266 -22.07 25.11 -13.07
C ARG A 266 -23.54 25.56 -13.01
N LEU A 267 -24.49 24.68 -12.78
CA LEU A 267 -25.90 25.02 -12.63
C LEU A 267 -26.13 25.92 -11.42
N LEU A 268 -25.51 25.59 -10.26
CA LEU A 268 -25.57 26.38 -9.05
C LEU A 268 -24.91 27.76 -9.21
N ASP A 269 -23.77 27.84 -9.89
CA ASP A 269 -23.09 29.11 -10.19
C ASP A 269 -23.94 30.01 -11.13
N GLN A 270 -24.76 29.38 -12.02
CA GLN A 270 -25.77 30.06 -12.83
C GLN A 270 -27.05 30.41 -12.06
N LYS A 271 -27.08 30.17 -10.73
CA LYS A 271 -28.24 30.41 -9.86
C LYS A 271 -29.49 29.61 -10.26
N LYS A 272 -29.32 28.43 -10.83
CA LYS A 272 -30.40 27.49 -11.10
C LYS A 272 -30.77 26.73 -9.83
N ASP A 273 -32.06 26.44 -9.67
CA ASP A 273 -32.53 25.54 -8.62
C ASP A 273 -32.11 24.12 -8.95
N VAL A 274 -31.17 23.58 -8.16
CA VAL A 274 -30.73 22.18 -8.24
C VAL A 274 -31.22 21.43 -7.03
N GLU A 275 -31.88 20.30 -7.26
CA GLU A 275 -32.28 19.36 -6.22
C GLU A 275 -31.68 17.99 -6.48
N LEU A 276 -31.19 17.35 -5.41
CA LEU A 276 -30.76 15.95 -5.42
C LEU A 276 -31.67 15.11 -4.52
N GLU A 277 -31.89 13.87 -4.97
CA GLU A 277 -32.41 12.80 -4.15
C GLU A 277 -31.29 11.81 -3.88
N LEU A 278 -31.07 11.49 -2.60
CA LEU A 278 -30.07 10.54 -2.15
C LEU A 278 -30.75 9.43 -1.32
N ASN A 279 -30.35 8.19 -1.57
CA ASN A 279 -30.71 7.05 -0.72
C ASN A 279 -29.45 6.23 -0.47
N VAL A 280 -28.95 6.29 0.74
CA VAL A 280 -27.71 5.62 1.17
C VAL A 280 -28.02 4.75 2.37
N THR A 281 -27.68 3.47 2.28
CA THR A 281 -27.75 2.54 3.42
C THR A 281 -26.33 2.11 3.78
N SER A 282 -25.92 2.40 5.01
CA SER A 282 -24.62 2.02 5.56
C SER A 282 -24.78 1.47 6.97
N THR A 283 -23.97 0.47 7.30
CA THR A 283 -23.98 -0.20 8.60
C THR A 283 -22.64 -0.02 9.29
N PHE A 284 -22.67 0.40 10.58
CA PHE A 284 -21.51 0.40 11.45
C PHE A 284 -21.49 -0.87 12.31
N TYR A 285 -20.27 -1.41 12.51
CA TYR A 285 -20.03 -2.60 13.33
C TYR A 285 -19.16 -2.19 14.53
N ASP A 286 -19.80 -2.08 15.70
CA ASP A 286 -19.15 -1.63 16.93
C ASP A 286 -18.82 -2.78 17.90
N ASN A 287 -19.24 -4.01 17.59
CA ASN A 287 -19.19 -5.14 18.52
C ASN A 287 -17.83 -5.87 18.54
N ASP A 288 -17.05 -5.81 17.45
CA ASP A 288 -15.73 -6.46 17.34
C ASP A 288 -14.72 -5.47 16.77
N PRO A 289 -13.93 -4.80 17.63
CA PRO A 289 -12.93 -3.85 17.17
C PRO A 289 -11.64 -4.50 16.69
N MET A 290 -11.50 -5.84 16.83
CA MET A 290 -10.28 -6.55 16.44
C MET A 290 -10.26 -6.83 14.94
N GLN A 291 -9.07 -6.75 14.38
CA GLN A 291 -8.79 -7.11 13.00
C GLN A 291 -7.76 -8.23 12.95
N TYR A 292 -7.49 -8.77 11.76
CA TYR A 292 -6.67 -9.96 11.62
C TYR A 292 -5.74 -9.85 10.42
N ASN A 293 -4.52 -10.37 10.59
CA ASN A 293 -3.61 -10.70 9.48
C ASN A 293 -3.69 -12.20 9.21
N THR A 294 -3.49 -12.62 7.96
CA THR A 294 -3.40 -14.05 7.62
C THR A 294 -1.94 -14.44 7.53
N ILE A 295 -1.55 -15.47 8.29
CA ILE A 295 -0.17 -15.97 8.36
C ILE A 295 -0.15 -17.46 7.99
N ALA A 296 0.86 -17.89 7.22
CA ALA A 296 1.15 -19.31 6.97
C ALA A 296 2.63 -19.53 6.63
N GLU A 297 3.09 -20.79 6.63
CA GLU A 297 4.51 -21.11 6.52
C GLU A 297 4.79 -22.35 5.66
N ILE A 298 5.98 -22.36 5.04
CA ILE A 298 6.69 -23.57 4.60
C ILE A 298 7.85 -23.75 5.58
N PRO A 299 7.85 -24.82 6.42
CA PRO A 299 8.87 -25.02 7.44
C PRO A 299 10.28 -25.17 6.85
N GLY A 300 11.26 -24.56 7.49
CA GLY A 300 12.67 -24.68 7.15
C GLY A 300 13.34 -25.97 7.67
N GLY A 301 14.57 -26.21 7.22
CA GLY A 301 15.42 -27.35 7.60
C GLY A 301 16.43 -26.99 8.67
N ASP A 302 17.71 -26.94 8.30
CA ASP A 302 18.84 -26.70 9.22
C ASP A 302 18.88 -25.28 9.80
N LYS A 303 18.20 -24.33 9.19
CA LYS A 303 18.04 -22.93 9.64
C LYS A 303 16.57 -22.58 9.92
N LYS A 304 15.75 -23.51 10.36
CA LYS A 304 14.30 -23.37 10.56
C LYS A 304 13.90 -22.20 11.49
N ASP A 305 14.79 -21.77 12.38
CA ASP A 305 14.57 -20.67 13.30
C ASP A 305 14.80 -19.29 12.67
N GLU A 306 15.43 -19.25 11.47
CA GLU A 306 15.54 -18.06 10.65
C GLU A 306 14.36 -18.03 9.65
N VAL A 307 13.88 -16.82 9.31
CA VAL A 307 12.69 -16.62 8.49
C VAL A 307 13.00 -15.76 7.27
N VAL A 308 12.46 -16.13 6.13
CA VAL A 308 12.27 -15.27 4.94
C VAL A 308 10.79 -15.00 4.82
N MET A 309 10.40 -13.75 4.64
CA MET A 309 8.99 -13.40 4.65
C MET A 309 8.56 -12.67 3.38
N VAL A 310 7.34 -12.96 2.93
CA VAL A 310 6.64 -12.27 1.85
C VAL A 310 5.32 -11.75 2.36
N GLY A 311 4.85 -10.66 1.78
CA GLY A 311 3.53 -10.13 2.14
C GLY A 311 3.01 -9.10 1.16
N ALA A 312 1.73 -8.83 1.33
CA ALA A 312 0.97 -7.80 0.65
C ALA A 312 -0.25 -7.48 1.51
N HIS A 313 -0.84 -6.31 1.35
CA HIS A 313 -2.07 -6.08 2.09
C HIS A 313 -3.28 -6.74 1.42
N LEU A 314 -4.18 -7.21 2.27
CA LEU A 314 -5.40 -7.92 1.89
C LEU A 314 -6.60 -6.99 1.82
N ASP A 315 -6.62 -5.94 2.65
CA ASP A 315 -7.68 -4.95 2.63
C ASP A 315 -7.67 -4.11 1.35
N SER A 316 -8.74 -3.40 1.12
CA SER A 316 -8.91 -2.50 -0.03
C SER A 316 -9.96 -1.44 0.27
N TRP A 317 -10.01 -0.38 -0.52
CA TRP A 317 -11.19 0.48 -0.54
C TRP A 317 -12.40 -0.26 -1.11
N HIS A 318 -13.58 0.34 -0.96
CA HIS A 318 -14.88 -0.33 -1.11
C HIS A 318 -15.65 0.01 -2.39
N SER A 319 -15.16 0.94 -3.20
CA SER A 319 -15.86 1.36 -4.43
C SER A 319 -15.64 0.42 -5.62
N GLY A 320 -14.50 -0.28 -5.65
CA GLY A 320 -14.18 -1.39 -6.54
C GLY A 320 -14.04 -2.69 -5.76
N THR A 321 -13.49 -3.73 -6.38
CA THR A 321 -13.21 -5.01 -5.72
C THR A 321 -11.77 -5.12 -5.20
N GLY A 322 -10.99 -4.02 -5.26
CA GLY A 322 -9.61 -3.98 -4.80
C GLY A 322 -8.72 -4.95 -5.58
N ALA A 323 -8.83 -4.96 -6.91
CA ALA A 323 -8.14 -5.94 -7.73
C ALA A 323 -6.67 -5.59 -7.92
N THR A 324 -6.37 -4.33 -8.24
CA THR A 324 -4.99 -3.85 -8.43
C THR A 324 -4.41 -3.30 -7.13
N ASP A 325 -5.27 -2.90 -6.18
CA ASP A 325 -4.94 -2.33 -4.89
C ASP A 325 -5.67 -3.05 -3.74
N ASN A 326 -5.09 -4.06 -3.09
CA ASN A 326 -3.87 -4.78 -3.48
C ASN A 326 -4.17 -6.29 -3.60
N GLY A 327 -5.28 -6.63 -4.26
CA GLY A 327 -5.58 -8.00 -4.60
C GLY A 327 -4.48 -8.62 -5.48
N ALA A 328 -3.91 -7.84 -6.41
CA ALA A 328 -2.79 -8.27 -7.26
C ALA A 328 -1.58 -8.73 -6.45
N GLY A 329 -1.10 -7.92 -5.49
CA GLY A 329 -0.01 -8.30 -4.60
C GLY A 329 -0.36 -9.53 -3.76
N THR A 330 -1.56 -9.55 -3.17
CA THR A 330 -2.04 -10.70 -2.39
C THR A 330 -1.98 -12.01 -3.19
N VAL A 331 -2.53 -12.04 -4.42
CA VAL A 331 -2.55 -13.27 -5.22
C VAL A 331 -1.17 -13.65 -5.75
N VAL A 332 -0.29 -12.67 -6.03
CA VAL A 332 1.11 -12.92 -6.40
C VAL A 332 1.84 -13.64 -5.26
N MET A 333 1.68 -13.17 -4.01
CA MET A 333 2.30 -13.81 -2.85
C MET A 333 1.74 -15.21 -2.58
N MET A 334 0.41 -15.39 -2.68
CA MET A 334 -0.24 -16.70 -2.53
C MET A 334 0.22 -17.68 -3.61
N GLU A 335 0.30 -17.24 -4.88
CA GLU A 335 0.76 -18.10 -5.99
C GLU A 335 2.24 -18.44 -5.86
N ALA A 336 3.09 -17.49 -5.42
CA ALA A 336 4.50 -17.77 -5.15
C ALA A 336 4.65 -18.88 -4.10
N MET A 337 3.89 -18.82 -3.01
CA MET A 337 3.89 -19.87 -1.97
C MET A 337 3.35 -21.21 -2.50
N ARG A 338 2.30 -21.18 -3.35
CA ARG A 338 1.78 -22.39 -4.01
C ARG A 338 2.84 -23.04 -4.89
N ILE A 339 3.52 -22.26 -5.75
CA ILE A 339 4.59 -22.74 -6.63
C ILE A 339 5.68 -23.45 -5.81
N LEU A 340 6.19 -22.80 -4.76
CA LEU A 340 7.21 -23.38 -3.90
C LEU A 340 6.75 -24.68 -3.24
N LYS A 341 5.50 -24.74 -2.82
CA LYS A 341 4.93 -25.92 -2.18
C LYS A 341 4.72 -27.07 -3.14
N VAL A 342 4.20 -26.82 -4.34
CA VAL A 342 3.99 -27.85 -5.39
C VAL A 342 5.32 -28.44 -5.84
N LEU A 343 6.38 -27.63 -5.93
CA LEU A 343 7.72 -28.09 -6.25
C LEU A 343 8.41 -28.84 -5.10
N ASP A 344 7.74 -28.97 -3.97
CA ASP A 344 8.24 -29.65 -2.76
C ASP A 344 9.63 -29.18 -2.35
N ILE A 345 9.85 -27.85 -2.41
CA ILE A 345 11.14 -27.28 -1.98
C ILE A 345 11.45 -27.66 -0.53
N LYS A 346 12.76 -27.82 -0.24
CA LYS A 346 13.24 -28.05 1.12
C LYS A 346 14.06 -26.83 1.55
N PRO A 347 13.39 -25.74 1.94
CA PRO A 347 14.10 -24.51 2.26
C PRO A 347 14.93 -24.69 3.53
N ARG A 348 16.07 -24.04 3.62
CA ARG A 348 16.89 -24.05 4.85
C ARG A 348 16.24 -23.19 5.92
N ARG A 349 15.74 -21.99 5.54
CA ARG A 349 14.99 -21.08 6.40
C ARG A 349 13.49 -21.30 6.25
N THR A 350 12.73 -21.06 7.30
CA THR A 350 11.27 -21.03 7.22
C THR A 350 10.84 -19.89 6.29
N VAL A 351 9.95 -20.20 5.33
CA VAL A 351 9.33 -19.22 4.45
C VAL A 351 7.95 -18.89 5.00
N ARG A 352 7.69 -17.63 5.29
CA ARG A 352 6.43 -17.15 5.87
C ARG A 352 5.73 -16.17 4.95
N ILE A 353 4.42 -16.33 4.78
CA ILE A 353 3.54 -15.34 4.14
C ILE A 353 2.76 -14.59 5.22
N GLY A 354 2.66 -13.25 5.06
CA GLY A 354 1.77 -12.39 5.83
C GLY A 354 0.89 -11.57 4.90
N LEU A 355 -0.43 -11.69 5.06
CA LEU A 355 -1.39 -10.88 4.33
C LEU A 355 -2.00 -9.89 5.34
N TRP A 356 -1.72 -8.61 5.09
CA TRP A 356 -1.99 -7.54 6.05
C TRP A 356 -3.37 -6.95 5.87
N THR A 357 -3.95 -6.41 6.95
CA THR A 357 -5.17 -5.60 6.89
C THR A 357 -4.95 -4.27 7.60
N GLY A 358 -5.70 -3.24 7.23
CA GLY A 358 -5.51 -1.90 7.76
C GLY A 358 -4.33 -1.15 7.14
N GLU A 359 -3.84 -1.60 5.99
CA GLU A 359 -2.82 -0.90 5.23
C GLU A 359 -3.34 0.47 4.80
N GLU A 360 -4.51 0.49 4.18
CA GLU A 360 -5.23 1.66 3.66
C GLU A 360 -5.50 2.75 4.72
N GLN A 361 -5.45 2.38 5.99
CA GLN A 361 -5.62 3.29 7.11
C GLN A 361 -4.31 3.64 7.82
N GLY A 362 -3.17 3.27 7.23
CA GLY A 362 -1.82 3.63 7.65
C GLY A 362 -0.97 2.47 8.14
N LEU A 363 -0.89 1.37 7.39
CA LEU A 363 -0.04 0.18 7.60
C LEU A 363 -0.31 -0.52 8.94
N LEU A 364 -1.54 -0.48 9.46
CA LEU A 364 -1.83 -0.85 10.84
C LEU A 364 -1.49 -2.31 11.13
N GLY A 365 -1.91 -3.26 10.27
CA GLY A 365 -1.71 -4.68 10.50
C GLY A 365 -0.24 -5.08 10.48
N SER A 366 0.54 -4.61 9.51
CA SER A 366 1.98 -4.88 9.45
C SER A 366 2.74 -4.23 10.61
N GLN A 367 2.37 -3.00 11.00
CA GLN A 367 2.97 -2.33 12.17
C GLN A 367 2.72 -3.10 13.46
N TYR A 368 1.47 -3.55 13.70
CA TYR A 368 1.16 -4.36 14.87
C TYR A 368 1.92 -5.67 14.87
N TYR A 369 1.99 -6.36 13.72
CA TYR A 369 2.76 -7.58 13.58
C TYR A 369 4.24 -7.37 13.89
N VAL A 370 4.86 -6.35 13.30
CA VAL A 370 6.26 -5.98 13.57
C VAL A 370 6.48 -5.64 15.04
N GLN A 371 5.56 -4.86 15.63
CA GLN A 371 5.63 -4.50 17.04
C GLN A 371 5.50 -5.72 17.98
N GLN A 372 4.65 -6.67 17.63
CA GLN A 372 4.46 -7.89 18.42
C GLN A 372 5.66 -8.82 18.35
N HIS A 373 6.27 -8.96 17.18
CA HIS A 373 7.30 -9.99 16.96
C HIS A 373 8.73 -9.45 16.95
N PHE A 374 8.99 -8.26 16.41
CA PHE A 374 10.35 -7.85 16.07
C PHE A 374 10.85 -6.61 16.81
N GLY A 375 9.99 -5.67 17.08
CA GLY A 375 10.38 -4.44 17.75
C GLY A 375 9.48 -3.27 17.44
N SER A 376 9.81 -2.13 18.01
CA SER A 376 9.04 -0.90 17.81
C SER A 376 9.95 0.31 17.80
N ARG A 377 9.49 1.35 17.11
CA ARG A 377 10.07 2.69 17.12
C ARG A 377 8.98 3.66 17.55
N PRO A 378 9.06 4.28 18.72
CA PRO A 378 8.01 5.18 19.17
C PRO A 378 7.94 6.42 18.27
N PRO A 379 6.74 6.94 18.00
CA PRO A 379 6.58 8.21 17.30
C PRO A 379 7.08 9.37 18.16
N ILE A 380 7.44 10.48 17.52
CA ILE A 380 7.71 11.73 18.24
C ILE A 380 6.43 12.16 18.96
N ASP A 381 6.54 12.52 20.23
CA ASP A 381 5.47 13.18 20.97
C ASP A 381 5.44 14.67 20.62
N ASP A 382 4.92 14.96 19.42
CA ASP A 382 4.73 16.31 18.93
C ASP A 382 3.23 16.63 18.94
N PRO A 383 2.80 17.69 19.62
CA PRO A 383 1.39 18.09 19.67
C PRO A 383 0.75 18.27 18.30
N ASP A 384 1.51 18.75 17.32
CA ASP A 384 1.06 19.00 15.95
C ASP A 384 0.77 17.70 15.18
N PHE A 385 1.36 16.58 15.62
CA PHE A 385 1.18 15.25 15.04
C PHE A 385 0.30 14.32 15.89
N LYS A 386 -0.17 14.81 17.05
CA LYS A 386 -1.04 14.04 17.95
C LYS A 386 -2.36 13.72 17.25
N GLY A 387 -2.67 12.43 17.13
CA GLY A 387 -3.90 11.97 16.48
C GLY A 387 -3.75 11.56 15.01
N LEU A 388 -2.58 11.72 14.41
CA LEU A 388 -2.29 11.13 13.11
C LEU A 388 -1.97 9.63 13.24
N PRO A 389 -2.19 8.84 12.18
CA PRO A 389 -1.68 7.47 12.10
C PRO A 389 -0.18 7.43 12.42
N THR A 390 0.27 6.36 13.05
CA THR A 390 1.65 6.23 13.55
C THR A 390 2.69 6.39 12.43
N LEU A 391 2.38 5.92 11.23
CA LEU A 391 3.24 6.07 10.06
C LEU A 391 3.45 7.54 9.66
N LEU A 392 2.41 8.36 9.80
CA LEU A 392 2.47 9.78 9.48
C LEU A 392 3.11 10.61 10.60
N ARG A 393 3.33 9.99 11.76
CA ARG A 393 4.13 10.59 12.83
C ARG A 393 5.58 10.28 12.55
N ARG A 394 6.42 11.29 12.42
CA ARG A 394 7.85 11.11 12.27
C ARG A 394 8.38 10.20 13.38
N GLN A 395 8.86 9.02 13.00
CA GLN A 395 9.39 8.06 13.96
C GLN A 395 10.82 8.49 14.34
N ALA A 396 11.00 9.01 15.52
CA ALA A 396 12.27 9.58 15.93
C ALA A 396 12.81 9.00 17.25
N GLY A 397 12.09 8.10 17.89
CA GLY A 397 12.58 7.42 19.09
C GLY A 397 13.65 6.36 18.77
N PRO A 398 14.41 5.91 19.78
CA PRO A 398 15.28 4.77 19.59
C PRO A 398 14.46 3.52 19.26
N VAL A 399 14.97 2.71 18.35
CA VAL A 399 14.35 1.41 18.04
C VAL A 399 14.55 0.47 19.21
N THR A 400 13.47 -0.13 19.72
CA THR A 400 13.51 -1.23 20.66
C THR A 400 13.33 -2.52 19.88
N VAL A 401 14.35 -3.39 19.85
CA VAL A 401 14.32 -4.67 19.13
C VAL A 401 14.04 -5.83 20.06
N LYS A 402 13.35 -6.84 19.54
CA LYS A 402 13.15 -8.15 20.18
C LYS A 402 14.13 -9.19 19.61
N PRO A 403 14.43 -10.29 20.32
CA PRO A 403 15.34 -11.33 19.82
C PRO A 403 14.96 -11.90 18.45
N GLU A 404 13.67 -11.99 18.15
CA GLU A 404 13.13 -12.49 16.88
C GLU A 404 13.47 -11.58 15.70
N GLN A 405 13.75 -10.29 15.93
CA GLN A 405 14.15 -9.35 14.87
C GLN A 405 15.39 -9.86 14.13
N ALA A 406 16.38 -10.40 14.84
CA ALA A 406 17.59 -10.94 14.24
C ALA A 406 17.34 -12.19 13.38
N LYS A 407 16.25 -12.91 13.63
CA LYS A 407 15.88 -14.16 12.92
C LYS A 407 15.19 -13.88 11.58
N LEU A 408 14.52 -12.74 11.39
CA LEU A 408 13.91 -12.40 10.12
C LEU A 408 14.99 -11.86 9.17
N SER A 409 15.33 -12.64 8.17
CA SER A 409 16.39 -12.34 7.19
C SER A 409 16.00 -11.21 6.26
N VAL A 410 14.81 -11.30 5.66
CA VAL A 410 14.31 -10.35 4.64
C VAL A 410 12.78 -10.43 4.54
N TYR A 411 12.16 -9.30 4.18
CA TYR A 411 10.75 -9.19 3.82
C TYR A 411 10.60 -8.62 2.39
N PHE A 412 9.77 -9.27 1.57
CA PHE A 412 9.42 -8.82 0.21
C PHE A 412 7.96 -8.42 0.12
N ASN A 413 7.70 -7.27 -0.50
CA ASN A 413 6.38 -6.68 -0.68
C ASN A 413 6.06 -6.44 -2.16
N VAL A 414 4.79 -6.58 -2.55
CA VAL A 414 4.27 -6.19 -3.87
C VAL A 414 2.99 -5.38 -3.67
N ASP A 415 3.02 -4.12 -4.11
CA ASP A 415 1.91 -3.20 -3.91
C ASP A 415 2.07 -1.94 -4.79
N ASN A 416 1.89 -2.08 -6.12
CA ASN A 416 1.84 -0.98 -7.08
C ASN A 416 1.09 -1.41 -8.36
N GLY A 417 -0.09 -2.04 -8.18
CA GLY A 417 -0.92 -2.48 -9.28
C GLY A 417 -0.60 -3.88 -9.80
N SER A 418 -1.02 -4.19 -11.02
CA SER A 418 -0.94 -5.54 -11.60
C SER A 418 0.11 -5.67 -12.72
N GLY A 419 1.02 -4.68 -12.86
CA GLY A 419 2.02 -4.66 -13.91
C GLY A 419 3.22 -5.56 -13.64
N LYS A 420 4.06 -5.76 -14.67
CA LYS A 420 5.30 -6.54 -14.57
C LYS A 420 6.24 -5.97 -13.51
N LEU A 421 6.92 -6.86 -12.79
CA LEU A 421 8.08 -6.49 -11.99
C LEU A 421 9.25 -6.14 -12.93
N ARG A 422 9.86 -4.96 -12.69
CA ARG A 422 10.93 -4.39 -13.51
C ARG A 422 12.23 -4.27 -12.74
N GLY A 423 12.19 -4.39 -11.41
CA GLY A 423 13.36 -4.24 -10.56
C GLY A 423 13.02 -4.19 -9.08
N VAL A 424 13.96 -3.70 -8.28
CA VAL A 424 13.84 -3.61 -6.81
C VAL A 424 14.28 -2.23 -6.32
N TYR A 425 13.51 -1.65 -5.39
CA TYR A 425 13.95 -0.52 -4.56
C TYR A 425 14.81 -1.05 -3.42
N LEU A 426 16.09 -0.67 -3.36
CA LEU A 426 17.04 -1.16 -2.36
C LEU A 426 16.86 -0.53 -0.98
N GLN A 427 15.99 0.46 -0.85
CA GLN A 427 15.71 1.16 0.40
C GLN A 427 17.00 1.68 1.08
N GLU A 428 17.91 2.27 0.27
CA GLU A 428 19.24 2.76 0.69
C GLU A 428 20.17 1.69 1.30
N ASN A 429 19.89 0.41 1.08
CA ASN A 429 20.72 -0.70 1.50
C ASN A 429 21.62 -1.17 0.36
N GLU A 430 22.73 -0.46 0.11
CA GLU A 430 23.66 -0.75 -0.98
C GLU A 430 24.26 -2.18 -0.88
N ALA A 431 24.41 -2.70 0.32
CA ALA A 431 25.03 -4.01 0.54
C ALA A 431 24.24 -5.19 -0.06
N VAL A 432 22.96 -5.00 -0.40
CA VAL A 432 22.14 -6.03 -1.04
C VAL A 432 22.19 -5.99 -2.57
N ALA A 433 22.75 -4.93 -3.16
CA ALA A 433 22.77 -4.77 -4.62
C ALA A 433 23.41 -5.96 -5.36
N PRO A 434 24.60 -6.49 -4.96
CA PRO A 434 25.19 -7.64 -5.63
C PRO A 434 24.33 -8.91 -5.56
N ILE A 435 23.52 -9.06 -4.49
CA ILE A 435 22.61 -10.19 -4.33
C ILE A 435 21.49 -10.10 -5.36
N PHE A 436 20.83 -8.94 -5.42
CA PHE A 436 19.73 -8.75 -6.38
C PHE A 436 20.21 -8.72 -7.83
N GLU A 437 21.38 -8.18 -8.12
CA GLU A 437 21.99 -8.26 -9.46
C GLU A 437 22.11 -9.70 -9.94
N ALA A 438 22.63 -10.59 -9.10
CA ALA A 438 22.75 -12.00 -9.42
C ALA A 438 21.39 -12.68 -9.59
N TRP A 439 20.42 -12.41 -8.72
CA TRP A 439 19.09 -13.03 -8.78
C TRP A 439 18.22 -12.51 -9.92
N MET A 440 18.44 -11.28 -10.38
CA MET A 440 17.73 -10.70 -11.53
C MET A 440 18.24 -11.21 -12.86
N GLU A 441 19.49 -11.69 -12.95
CA GLU A 441 20.11 -12.12 -14.20
C GLU A 441 19.25 -13.14 -14.99
N PRO A 442 18.67 -14.21 -14.37
CA PRO A 442 17.81 -15.16 -15.05
C PRO A 442 16.48 -14.59 -15.54
N PHE A 443 16.11 -13.36 -15.17
CA PHE A 443 14.82 -12.72 -15.48
C PHE A 443 14.94 -11.47 -16.37
N LYS A 444 16.12 -11.21 -16.92
CA LYS A 444 16.31 -10.10 -17.87
C LYS A 444 15.45 -10.25 -19.12
N ASP A 445 15.22 -11.48 -19.56
CA ASP A 445 14.29 -11.80 -20.65
C ASP A 445 12.83 -11.47 -20.35
N LEU A 446 12.48 -11.35 -19.05
CA LEU A 446 11.15 -10.95 -18.58
C LEU A 446 11.06 -9.46 -18.26
N GLY A 447 12.16 -8.70 -18.45
CA GLY A 447 12.22 -7.26 -18.23
C GLY A 447 12.60 -6.83 -16.81
N MET A 448 13.12 -7.75 -15.98
CA MET A 448 13.62 -7.47 -14.63
C MET A 448 15.05 -6.94 -14.72
N THR A 449 15.24 -5.61 -14.81
CA THR A 449 16.54 -5.02 -15.20
C THR A 449 17.04 -3.90 -14.29
N THR A 450 16.19 -3.36 -13.37
CA THR A 450 16.49 -2.11 -12.70
C THR A 450 16.66 -2.30 -11.19
N LEU A 451 17.79 -1.84 -10.67
CA LEU A 451 17.99 -1.61 -9.23
C LEU A 451 18.08 -0.12 -8.96
N THR A 452 17.53 0.31 -7.85
CA THR A 452 17.65 1.71 -7.44
C THR A 452 17.89 1.82 -5.94
N MET A 453 18.81 2.72 -5.59
CA MET A 453 19.08 3.08 -4.18
C MET A 453 17.95 3.91 -3.55
N ARG A 454 16.94 4.32 -4.34
CA ARG A 454 15.83 5.12 -3.82
C ARG A 454 15.04 4.34 -2.77
N ASN A 455 14.52 5.08 -1.81
CA ASN A 455 13.41 4.63 -0.99
C ASN A 455 12.11 4.74 -1.79
N THR A 456 11.23 3.79 -1.59
CA THR A 456 9.81 3.94 -1.88
C THR A 456 9.03 3.82 -0.57
N GLY A 457 7.84 4.38 -0.53
CA GLY A 457 7.04 4.43 0.69
C GLY A 457 5.57 4.15 0.40
N GLY A 458 4.75 4.26 1.46
CA GLY A 458 3.31 4.12 1.37
C GLY A 458 2.80 2.68 1.48
N THR A 459 3.67 1.68 1.79
CA THR A 459 3.23 0.29 1.93
C THR A 459 4.03 -0.50 2.96
N ASP A 460 3.62 -1.73 3.26
CA ASP A 460 3.94 -2.54 4.43
C ASP A 460 5.43 -2.85 4.66
N HIS A 461 6.29 -2.84 3.63
CA HIS A 461 7.73 -3.04 3.81
C HIS A 461 8.34 -1.99 4.75
N GLN A 462 7.74 -0.79 4.83
CA GLN A 462 8.19 0.27 5.72
C GLN A 462 8.06 -0.10 7.19
N SER A 463 7.08 -0.92 7.56
CA SER A 463 6.93 -1.41 8.94
C SER A 463 8.13 -2.23 9.39
N PHE A 464 8.69 -3.04 8.50
CA PHE A 464 9.87 -3.86 8.73
C PHE A 464 11.15 -3.02 8.70
N ASP A 465 11.29 -2.18 7.68
CA ASP A 465 12.46 -1.30 7.53
C ASP A 465 12.64 -0.35 8.73
N ALA A 466 11.54 0.14 9.30
CA ALA A 466 11.54 1.02 10.47
C ALA A 466 12.22 0.42 11.71
N VAL A 467 12.30 -0.89 11.81
CA VAL A 467 12.96 -1.59 12.92
C VAL A 467 14.27 -2.28 12.49
N GLY A 468 14.82 -1.93 11.32
CA GLY A 468 16.10 -2.42 10.80
C GLY A 468 16.03 -3.83 10.22
N ILE A 469 14.86 -4.31 9.81
CA ILE A 469 14.71 -5.53 9.03
C ILE A 469 14.76 -5.15 7.56
N PRO A 470 15.58 -5.83 6.72
CA PRO A 470 15.59 -5.58 5.29
C PRO A 470 14.20 -5.84 4.67
N GLY A 471 13.50 -4.79 4.29
CA GLY A 471 12.17 -4.83 3.69
C GLY A 471 12.21 -4.17 2.31
N PHE A 472 11.76 -4.87 1.27
CA PHE A 472 11.89 -4.42 -0.12
C PHE A 472 10.56 -4.42 -0.85
N GLN A 473 10.37 -3.37 -1.66
CA GLN A 473 9.28 -3.23 -2.63
C GLN A 473 9.85 -3.39 -4.04
N PHE A 474 9.11 -4.06 -4.92
CA PHE A 474 9.48 -4.18 -6.32
C PHE A 474 9.08 -2.94 -7.12
N ILE A 475 9.86 -2.63 -8.16
CA ILE A 475 9.48 -1.67 -9.21
C ILE A 475 8.49 -2.38 -10.14
N GLN A 476 7.33 -1.79 -10.38
CA GLN A 476 6.29 -2.35 -11.25
C GLN A 476 5.95 -1.42 -12.41
N ASP A 477 5.54 -1.99 -13.54
CA ASP A 477 4.88 -1.20 -14.60
C ASP A 477 3.60 -0.59 -14.03
N PRO A 478 3.38 0.72 -14.17
CA PRO A 478 2.23 1.39 -13.54
C PRO A 478 0.89 1.01 -14.18
N LEU A 479 0.87 0.59 -15.44
CA LEU A 479 -0.33 0.36 -16.23
C LEU A 479 -1.31 1.54 -16.13
N ASP A 480 -2.50 1.31 -15.66
CA ASP A 480 -3.51 2.36 -15.37
C ASP A 480 -3.78 2.53 -13.85
N TYR A 481 -2.83 2.10 -13.00
CA TYR A 481 -2.98 2.16 -11.55
C TYR A 481 -3.28 3.58 -11.07
N GLU A 482 -2.39 4.53 -11.33
CA GLU A 482 -2.54 5.93 -10.90
C GLU A 482 -3.65 6.70 -11.62
N THR A 483 -4.04 6.24 -12.79
CA THR A 483 -4.97 6.97 -13.67
C THR A 483 -6.41 6.48 -13.58
N ARG A 484 -6.62 5.21 -13.19
CA ARG A 484 -7.93 4.58 -13.25
C ARG A 484 -8.30 3.76 -12.03
N THR A 485 -7.37 2.96 -11.47
CA THR A 485 -7.78 1.92 -10.53
C THR A 485 -7.49 2.27 -9.07
N HIS A 486 -6.37 2.89 -8.75
CA HIS A 486 -5.97 3.21 -7.39
C HIS A 486 -7.06 3.96 -6.62
N HIS A 487 -7.69 3.30 -5.65
CA HIS A 487 -8.80 3.78 -4.81
C HIS A 487 -10.07 4.19 -5.58
N SER A 488 -10.36 3.56 -6.71
CA SER A 488 -11.53 3.91 -7.52
C SER A 488 -12.51 2.76 -7.73
N ASN A 489 -13.70 3.12 -8.24
CA ASN A 489 -14.72 2.14 -8.65
C ASN A 489 -14.30 1.27 -9.85
N MET A 490 -13.19 1.62 -10.50
CA MET A 490 -12.66 0.86 -11.64
C MET A 490 -11.63 -0.18 -11.23
N ASP A 491 -11.33 -0.32 -9.95
CA ASP A 491 -10.42 -1.33 -9.44
C ASP A 491 -11.10 -2.70 -9.32
N VAL A 492 -11.23 -3.35 -10.47
CA VAL A 492 -11.96 -4.62 -10.64
C VAL A 492 -11.11 -5.67 -11.36
N TYR A 493 -11.53 -6.93 -11.27
CA TYR A 493 -10.82 -8.10 -11.82
C TYR A 493 -10.35 -7.93 -13.27
N ASP A 494 -11.16 -7.30 -14.14
CA ASP A 494 -10.86 -7.09 -15.56
C ASP A 494 -9.66 -6.13 -15.81
N ARG A 495 -9.14 -5.48 -14.77
CA ARG A 495 -7.91 -4.65 -14.85
C ARG A 495 -6.64 -5.44 -14.63
N LEU A 496 -6.74 -6.66 -14.13
CA LEU A 496 -5.58 -7.53 -13.94
C LEU A 496 -4.98 -7.95 -15.27
N GLN A 497 -3.65 -8.06 -15.29
CA GLN A 497 -2.90 -8.52 -16.46
C GLN A 497 -2.35 -9.93 -16.18
N PRO A 498 -2.96 -11.01 -16.69
CA PRO A 498 -2.62 -12.38 -16.31
C PRO A 498 -1.14 -12.73 -16.48
N GLU A 499 -0.54 -12.36 -17.61
CA GLU A 499 0.86 -12.70 -17.88
C GLU A 499 1.85 -11.90 -17.02
N ASP A 500 1.48 -10.66 -16.63
CA ASP A 500 2.28 -9.85 -15.73
C ASP A 500 2.23 -10.39 -14.29
N LEU A 501 1.05 -10.84 -13.85
CA LEU A 501 0.89 -11.47 -12.53
C LEU A 501 1.63 -12.81 -12.44
N LYS A 502 1.62 -13.63 -13.51
CA LYS A 502 2.43 -14.86 -13.58
C LYS A 502 3.92 -14.55 -13.49
N GLN A 503 4.38 -13.52 -14.24
CA GLN A 503 5.76 -13.07 -14.19
C GLN A 503 6.15 -12.64 -12.77
N ALA A 504 5.31 -11.85 -12.12
CA ALA A 504 5.53 -11.39 -10.75
C ALA A 504 5.62 -12.58 -9.77
N ALA A 505 4.68 -13.53 -9.83
CA ALA A 505 4.69 -14.70 -8.96
C ALA A 505 5.94 -15.58 -9.16
N VAL A 506 6.40 -15.77 -10.40
CA VAL A 506 7.62 -16.49 -10.72
C VAL A 506 8.86 -15.81 -10.14
N ILE A 507 8.96 -14.49 -10.28
CA ILE A 507 10.09 -13.72 -9.74
C ILE A 507 10.09 -13.75 -8.21
N VAL A 508 8.94 -13.48 -7.59
CA VAL A 508 8.82 -13.53 -6.12
C VAL A 508 9.16 -14.93 -5.59
N ALA A 509 8.60 -16.00 -6.17
CA ALA A 509 8.91 -17.36 -5.76
C ALA A 509 10.41 -17.67 -5.86
N SER A 510 11.08 -17.21 -6.92
CA SER A 510 12.52 -17.42 -7.10
C SER A 510 13.35 -16.64 -6.08
N PHE A 511 13.02 -15.37 -5.83
CA PHE A 511 13.72 -14.54 -4.84
C PHE A 511 13.56 -15.10 -3.42
N VAL A 512 12.36 -15.58 -3.11
CA VAL A 512 12.08 -16.23 -1.82
C VAL A 512 12.85 -17.52 -1.67
N TYR A 513 12.91 -18.36 -2.73
CA TYR A 513 13.69 -19.58 -2.74
C TYR A 513 15.18 -19.28 -2.50
N GLU A 514 15.76 -18.38 -3.29
CA GLU A 514 17.17 -18.02 -3.15
C GLU A 514 17.48 -17.45 -1.76
N ALA A 515 16.62 -16.57 -1.22
CA ALA A 515 16.76 -16.04 0.13
C ALA A 515 16.71 -17.13 1.20
N ALA A 516 15.82 -18.10 1.04
CA ALA A 516 15.67 -19.21 1.99
C ALA A 516 16.84 -20.20 1.93
N MET A 517 17.52 -20.32 0.77
CA MET A 517 18.66 -21.22 0.56
C MET A 517 20.01 -20.61 0.89
N ARG A 518 20.14 -19.27 0.96
CA ARG A 518 21.41 -18.58 1.22
C ARG A 518 22.13 -19.10 2.48
N ASP A 519 23.46 -19.10 2.45
CA ASP A 519 24.27 -19.40 3.62
C ASP A 519 24.17 -18.30 4.67
N GLN A 520 24.21 -17.04 4.24
CA GLN A 520 24.16 -15.87 5.11
C GLN A 520 22.76 -15.21 5.10
N ALA A 521 22.38 -14.59 6.21
CA ALA A 521 21.22 -13.70 6.23
C ALA A 521 21.47 -12.46 5.35
N PHE A 522 20.39 -11.75 5.00
CA PHE A 522 20.51 -10.50 4.25
C PHE A 522 21.31 -9.45 5.01
N PRO A 523 22.18 -8.69 4.32
CA PRO A 523 22.84 -7.53 4.93
C PRO A 523 21.81 -6.51 5.41
N ARG A 524 22.07 -5.92 6.57
CA ARG A 524 21.22 -4.89 7.17
C ARG A 524 21.91 -3.55 7.09
N LYS A 525 21.16 -2.52 6.74
CA LYS A 525 21.62 -1.15 6.92
C LYS A 525 21.65 -0.79 8.42
N PRO A 526 22.52 0.13 8.84
CA PRO A 526 22.50 0.63 10.21
C PRO A 526 21.13 1.21 10.56
N ILE A 527 20.64 0.92 11.75
CA ILE A 527 19.41 1.56 12.25
C ILE A 527 19.71 3.05 12.44
N GLU A 528 18.92 3.90 11.82
CA GLU A 528 19.08 5.34 11.96
C GLU A 528 18.99 5.78 13.42
N LYS A 529 19.93 6.59 13.85
CA LYS A 529 19.86 7.22 15.17
C LYS A 529 18.73 8.24 15.18
N PRO A 530 18.07 8.45 16.34
CA PRO A 530 17.10 9.53 16.49
C PRO A 530 17.71 10.85 16.04
N LEU A 531 16.94 11.64 15.27
CA LEU A 531 17.35 13.02 15.00
C LEU A 531 17.50 13.78 16.32
N PRO A 532 18.54 14.61 16.48
CA PRO A 532 18.64 15.51 17.63
C PRO A 532 17.34 16.32 17.74
N LYS A 533 16.85 16.53 18.97
CA LYS A 533 15.77 17.51 19.17
C LYS A 533 16.29 18.83 18.63
N GLU A 534 15.57 19.41 17.65
CA GLU A 534 15.81 20.81 17.29
C GLU A 534 15.53 21.63 18.56
N GLU A 535 16.58 22.20 19.14
CA GLU A 535 16.42 23.27 20.14
C GLU A 535 15.70 24.41 19.43
N LYS A 536 14.45 24.68 19.82
CA LYS A 536 13.77 25.90 19.37
C LYS A 536 14.68 27.05 19.76
N PRO A 537 14.99 27.99 18.85
CA PRO A 537 15.65 29.22 19.26
C PRO A 537 14.81 29.86 20.36
N ASP A 538 15.43 30.11 21.52
CA ASP A 538 14.78 30.87 22.59
C ASP A 538 14.24 32.17 21.99
N ASP A 539 12.93 32.38 22.09
CA ASP A 539 12.28 33.66 21.81
C ASP A 539 12.91 34.71 22.71
N GLN A 540 13.90 35.45 22.18
CA GLN A 540 14.41 36.70 22.75
C GLN A 540 13.64 37.88 22.21
#